data_bd1bc21d70c8e1ff0651c5e1fefe4d9a
#
_entry.id   bd1bc21d70c8e1ff0651c5e1fefe4d9a
#
_cell.length_a   1.000
_cell.length_b   1.000
_cell.length_c   1.000
_cell.angle_alpha   90.00
_cell.angle_beta   90.00
_cell.angle_gamma   90.00
#
_symmetry.space_group_name_H-M   'P 1'
#
loop_
_entity.id
_entity.type
_entity.pdbx_description
1 polymer ?
#
loop_
_entity_poly.entity_id
_entity_poly.type
_entity_poly.pdbx_seq_one_letter_code
_entity_poly.pdbx_strand_id
1 'polypeptide(L)'
;VMGLVALVVAVASVASPSPLSVSLRMKNDRIVAGQVAVGRIRVVNESGHRSGSTIVEVTIGRGSGEFLVPPISANSTWNEAFSVMTKRRGVINVGPARTVRMDGLGLLRRVRSWDEPILVHVHPPTVRFSFDATGMQMDVEGVASEKLTSSDVSFHALRDYEPGDDRRAVHWPSTARLGRLIVRQFEETHRSHHMVLLDTRMDAWDRRSFETAVSVAASLAIAGSGEARTVSMHTADEWIPTGTPMAMLDALSEMETSTRPDFAGIVRRCIMERGGISVLSIVVSESVDDEEAARLANIAPVDVVVSVIRVVPGRARRRRKITRGVIIDCPSLEDLPMLVSRGVNA
;
A
#
# COMPACT_ATOMS: atom_id res chain seq x y z
N VAL A 1 7.82 11.35 -63.82
CA VAL A 1 8.81 10.26 -63.68
C VAL A 1 9.59 10.40 -62.37
N MET A 2 10.15 11.56 -62.05
CA MET A 2 10.93 11.76 -60.79
C MET A 2 10.10 11.53 -59.51
N GLY A 3 8.83 11.97 -59.48
CA GLY A 3 7.96 11.75 -58.28
C GLY A 3 7.63 10.29 -58.05
N LEU A 4 7.46 9.49 -59.09
CA LEU A 4 7.20 8.06 -58.98
C LEU A 4 8.45 7.30 -58.44
N VAL A 5 9.63 7.67 -58.91
CA VAL A 5 10.90 7.10 -58.45
C VAL A 5 11.13 7.45 -56.96
N ALA A 6 10.89 8.69 -56.56
CA ALA A 6 11.00 9.11 -55.17
C ALA A 6 10.00 8.33 -54.26
N LEU A 7 8.76 8.13 -54.72
CA LEU A 7 7.75 7.34 -54.00
C LEU A 7 8.16 5.86 -53.87
N VAL A 8 8.67 5.25 -54.96
CA VAL A 8 9.13 3.85 -54.92
C VAL A 8 10.32 3.68 -53.97
N VAL A 9 11.27 4.61 -53.99
CA VAL A 9 12.40 4.60 -53.04
C VAL A 9 11.93 4.79 -51.60
N ALA A 10 10.99 5.71 -51.35
CA ALA A 10 10.40 5.92 -50.05
C ALA A 10 9.68 4.67 -49.53
N VAL A 11 8.85 4.05 -50.38
CA VAL A 11 8.15 2.80 -50.04
C VAL A 11 9.15 1.67 -49.78
N ALA A 12 10.18 1.50 -50.62
CA ALA A 12 11.19 0.46 -50.43
C ALA A 12 11.99 0.66 -49.15
N SER A 13 12.32 1.90 -48.78
CA SER A 13 13.08 2.23 -47.53
C SER A 13 12.27 1.94 -46.27
N VAL A 14 10.97 2.17 -46.30
CA VAL A 14 10.06 1.96 -45.14
C VAL A 14 9.55 0.51 -45.09
N ALA A 15 9.34 -0.13 -46.26
CA ALA A 15 8.81 -1.49 -46.38
C ALA A 15 9.81 -2.59 -45.96
N SER A 16 11.12 -2.30 -46.06
CA SER A 16 12.16 -3.28 -45.68
C SER A 16 12.01 -3.75 -44.21
N PRO A 17 12.09 -5.08 -43.96
CA PRO A 17 12.04 -5.59 -42.57
C PRO A 17 13.13 -4.95 -41.75
N SER A 18 12.81 -4.52 -40.54
CA SER A 18 13.82 -4.05 -39.61
C SER A 18 14.50 -5.25 -38.95
N PRO A 19 15.81 -5.42 -39.09
CA PRO A 19 16.54 -6.48 -38.41
C PRO A 19 16.82 -6.14 -36.94
N LEU A 20 16.24 -5.05 -36.46
CA LEU A 20 16.39 -4.61 -35.06
C LEU A 20 15.33 -5.28 -34.20
N SER A 21 15.74 -5.80 -33.07
CA SER A 21 14.86 -6.16 -31.97
C SER A 21 15.04 -5.15 -30.82
N VAL A 22 13.94 -4.79 -30.16
CA VAL A 22 13.94 -3.82 -29.04
C VAL A 22 13.34 -4.49 -27.84
N SER A 23 14.01 -4.37 -26.71
CA SER A 23 13.49 -4.81 -25.41
C SER A 23 13.57 -3.70 -24.38
N LEU A 24 12.52 -3.61 -23.57
CA LEU A 24 12.39 -2.64 -22.48
C LEU A 24 12.47 -3.38 -21.16
N ARG A 25 13.24 -2.85 -20.21
CA ARG A 25 13.31 -3.40 -18.84
C ARG A 25 13.32 -2.28 -17.82
N MET A 26 12.56 -2.46 -16.74
CA MET A 26 12.65 -1.61 -15.56
C MET A 26 13.57 -2.27 -14.53
N LYS A 27 14.36 -1.47 -13.83
CA LYS A 27 15.22 -1.96 -12.73
C LYS A 27 14.35 -2.46 -11.57
N ASN A 28 13.32 -1.70 -11.25
CA ASN A 28 12.32 -2.02 -10.24
C ASN A 28 10.93 -1.73 -10.82
N ASP A 29 10.00 -2.62 -10.61
CA ASP A 29 8.57 -2.47 -10.95
C ASP A 29 7.76 -1.87 -9.78
N ARG A 30 8.41 -1.68 -8.62
CA ARG A 30 7.86 -1.06 -7.41
C ARG A 30 8.83 -0.04 -6.86
N ILE A 31 8.33 1.16 -6.63
CA ILE A 31 9.11 2.30 -6.10
C ILE A 31 8.20 3.13 -5.18
N VAL A 32 8.80 3.95 -4.35
CA VAL A 32 8.06 4.87 -3.48
C VAL A 32 7.92 6.24 -4.15
N ALA A 33 6.79 6.91 -3.97
CA ALA A 33 6.58 8.27 -4.47
C ALA A 33 7.71 9.22 -4.02
N GLY A 34 8.17 10.04 -4.95
CA GLY A 34 9.36 10.89 -4.76
C GLY A 34 10.67 10.24 -5.23
N GLN A 35 10.70 8.94 -5.44
CA GLN A 35 11.87 8.24 -6.01
C GLN A 35 11.83 8.27 -7.54
N VAL A 36 12.96 7.90 -8.13
CA VAL A 36 13.14 7.83 -9.58
C VAL A 36 13.12 6.37 -10.02
N ALA A 37 12.19 6.03 -10.93
CA ALA A 37 12.20 4.75 -11.62
C ALA A 37 13.24 4.76 -12.73
N VAL A 38 14.10 3.75 -12.80
CA VAL A 38 15.14 3.62 -13.83
C VAL A 38 14.76 2.48 -14.78
N GLY A 39 14.70 2.80 -16.06
CA GLY A 39 14.50 1.85 -17.14
C GLY A 39 15.72 1.76 -18.05
N ARG A 40 15.76 0.71 -18.83
CA ARG A 40 16.76 0.47 -19.87
C ARG A 40 16.10 0.01 -21.15
N ILE A 41 16.47 0.65 -22.24
CA ILE A 41 16.15 0.23 -23.60
C ILE A 41 17.36 -0.53 -24.14
N ARG A 42 17.11 -1.70 -24.69
CA ARG A 42 18.12 -2.50 -25.39
C ARG A 42 17.66 -2.70 -26.84
N VAL A 43 18.49 -2.30 -27.77
CA VAL A 43 18.27 -2.50 -29.22
C VAL A 43 19.36 -3.41 -29.75
N VAL A 44 18.98 -4.51 -30.36
CA VAL A 44 19.89 -5.49 -30.95
C VAL A 44 19.75 -5.46 -32.47
N ASN A 45 20.86 -5.34 -33.17
CA ASN A 45 20.91 -5.55 -34.63
C ASN A 45 21.25 -7.00 -34.91
N GLU A 46 20.25 -7.77 -35.32
CA GLU A 46 20.39 -9.22 -35.61
C GLU A 46 20.88 -9.50 -37.04
N SER A 47 21.14 -8.43 -37.82
CA SER A 47 21.61 -8.60 -39.20
C SER A 47 23.13 -8.65 -39.34
N GLY A 48 23.62 -9.24 -40.39
CA GLY A 48 25.03 -9.23 -40.79
C GLY A 48 25.56 -7.88 -41.33
N HIS A 49 24.72 -6.81 -41.29
CA HIS A 49 25.06 -5.50 -41.83
C HIS A 49 24.82 -4.40 -40.80
N ARG A 50 25.49 -3.26 -40.97
CA ARG A 50 25.25 -2.10 -40.13
C ARG A 50 23.83 -1.55 -40.34
N SER A 51 23.09 -1.29 -39.23
CA SER A 51 21.77 -0.66 -39.32
C SER A 51 21.86 0.82 -39.64
N GLY A 52 20.77 1.40 -40.15
CA GLY A 52 20.57 2.85 -40.14
C GLY A 52 20.24 3.38 -38.72
N SER A 53 20.23 4.69 -38.56
CA SER A 53 19.67 5.33 -37.35
C SER A 53 18.16 5.09 -37.30
N THR A 54 17.62 4.98 -36.09
CA THR A 54 16.16 4.82 -35.88
C THR A 54 15.75 5.54 -34.60
N ILE A 55 14.48 5.86 -34.47
CA ILE A 55 13.91 6.42 -33.26
C ILE A 55 13.16 5.30 -32.53
N VAL A 56 13.44 5.15 -31.24
CA VAL A 56 12.66 4.33 -30.33
C VAL A 56 11.82 5.25 -29.46
N GLU A 57 10.51 5.15 -29.61
CA GLU A 57 9.53 5.84 -28.77
C GLU A 57 9.08 4.88 -27.66
N VAL A 58 9.12 5.35 -26.39
CA VAL A 58 8.62 4.59 -25.24
C VAL A 58 7.48 5.38 -24.61
N THR A 59 6.31 4.78 -24.52
CA THR A 59 5.18 5.37 -23.79
C THR A 59 5.47 5.31 -22.31
N ILE A 60 5.26 6.41 -21.57
CA ILE A 60 5.49 6.51 -20.13
C ILE A 60 4.27 7.22 -19.51
N GLY A 61 3.37 6.44 -18.91
CA GLY A 61 2.11 6.95 -18.38
C GLY A 61 1.29 7.64 -19.48
N ARG A 62 1.08 8.96 -19.34
CA ARG A 62 0.35 9.78 -20.33
C ARG A 62 1.26 10.48 -21.35
N GLY A 63 2.55 10.31 -21.24
CA GLY A 63 3.56 10.90 -22.12
C GLY A 63 4.34 9.85 -22.89
N SER A 64 5.35 10.31 -23.63
CA SER A 64 6.31 9.45 -24.32
C SER A 64 7.71 10.04 -24.23
N GLY A 65 8.71 9.16 -24.28
CA GLY A 65 10.12 9.50 -24.45
C GLY A 65 10.61 9.01 -25.81
N GLU A 66 11.37 9.86 -26.52
CA GLU A 66 11.99 9.51 -27.80
C GLU A 66 13.50 9.34 -27.61
N PHE A 67 14.03 8.24 -28.16
CA PHE A 67 15.44 7.87 -28.07
C PHE A 67 16.01 7.71 -29.47
N LEU A 68 16.98 8.55 -29.83
CA LEU A 68 17.67 8.42 -31.10
C LEU A 68 18.71 7.30 -30.99
N VAL A 69 18.44 6.21 -31.68
CA VAL A 69 19.36 5.06 -31.77
C VAL A 69 20.32 5.28 -32.89
N PRO A 70 21.63 5.36 -32.64
CA PRO A 70 22.63 5.50 -33.69
C PRO A 70 22.72 4.24 -34.53
N PRO A 71 23.40 4.30 -35.70
CA PRO A 71 23.65 3.10 -36.50
C PRO A 71 24.43 2.05 -35.69
N ILE A 72 23.83 0.85 -35.58
CA ILE A 72 24.38 -0.27 -34.81
C ILE A 72 25.13 -1.22 -35.77
N SER A 73 26.35 -1.62 -35.42
CA SER A 73 27.14 -2.59 -36.18
C SER A 73 26.43 -3.94 -36.32
N ALA A 74 26.83 -4.77 -37.27
CA ALA A 74 26.31 -6.13 -37.45
C ALA A 74 26.42 -6.92 -36.13
N ASN A 75 25.38 -7.65 -35.77
CA ASN A 75 25.30 -8.50 -34.58
C ASN A 75 25.69 -7.80 -33.26
N SER A 76 25.43 -6.50 -33.18
CA SER A 76 25.78 -5.66 -32.02
C SER A 76 24.55 -5.12 -31.32
N THR A 77 24.79 -4.68 -30.07
CA THR A 77 23.73 -4.17 -29.17
C THR A 77 23.99 -2.73 -28.78
N TRP A 78 22.96 -1.91 -28.78
CA TRP A 78 22.95 -0.59 -28.18
C TRP A 78 22.05 -0.57 -26.93
N ASN A 79 22.48 0.12 -25.89
CA ASN A 79 21.73 0.24 -24.63
C ASN A 79 21.65 1.69 -24.23
N GLU A 80 20.49 2.11 -23.74
CA GLU A 80 20.27 3.44 -23.19
C GLU A 80 19.46 3.32 -21.90
N ALA A 81 19.84 4.10 -20.89
CA ALA A 81 19.14 4.21 -19.64
C ALA A 81 18.25 5.46 -19.65
N PHE A 82 17.06 5.33 -19.08
CA PHE A 82 16.18 6.47 -18.88
C PHE A 82 15.63 6.47 -17.45
N SER A 83 15.13 7.61 -17.04
CA SER A 83 14.57 7.78 -15.71
C SER A 83 13.17 8.39 -15.79
N VAL A 84 12.29 7.91 -14.92
CA VAL A 84 10.92 8.42 -14.75
C VAL A 84 10.79 8.98 -13.34
N MET A 85 10.52 10.28 -13.26
CA MET A 85 10.30 10.96 -11.98
C MET A 85 8.88 10.68 -11.49
N THR A 86 8.74 10.12 -10.29
CA THR A 86 7.44 9.79 -9.72
C THR A 86 7.15 10.68 -8.52
N LYS A 87 6.30 11.66 -8.72
CA LYS A 87 5.96 12.65 -7.66
C LYS A 87 4.84 12.19 -6.73
N ARG A 88 4.05 11.20 -7.15
CA ARG A 88 2.86 10.73 -6.44
C ARG A 88 2.72 9.23 -6.60
N ARG A 89 2.01 8.59 -5.67
CA ARG A 89 1.59 7.20 -5.84
C ARG A 89 0.72 7.02 -7.08
N GLY A 90 0.69 5.84 -7.60
CA GLY A 90 -0.07 5.49 -8.79
C GLY A 90 0.52 4.29 -9.51
N VAL A 91 -0.11 3.89 -10.61
CA VAL A 91 0.44 2.90 -11.52
C VAL A 91 0.84 3.59 -12.81
N ILE A 92 2.09 3.41 -13.21
CA ILE A 92 2.63 3.98 -14.43
C ILE A 92 2.87 2.85 -15.43
N ASN A 93 2.20 2.92 -16.57
CA ASN A 93 2.49 2.05 -17.70
C ASN A 93 3.75 2.56 -18.40
N VAL A 94 4.79 1.72 -18.49
CA VAL A 94 6.02 2.00 -19.21
C VAL A 94 6.12 1.04 -20.39
N GLY A 95 6.08 1.59 -21.61
CA GLY A 95 5.97 0.84 -22.85
C GLY A 95 4.53 0.83 -23.41
N PRO A 96 4.32 0.15 -24.55
CA PRO A 96 5.33 -0.58 -25.31
C PRO A 96 6.41 0.34 -25.90
N ALA A 97 7.61 -0.20 -26.13
CA ALA A 97 8.60 0.45 -26.96
C ALA A 97 8.20 0.34 -28.43
N ARG A 98 8.36 1.42 -29.18
CA ARG A 98 8.01 1.45 -30.61
C ARG A 98 9.19 1.93 -31.43
N THR A 99 9.54 1.23 -32.51
CA THR A 99 10.46 1.76 -33.50
C THR A 99 9.70 2.56 -34.53
N VAL A 100 10.16 3.77 -34.78
CA VAL A 100 9.60 4.67 -35.79
C VAL A 100 10.61 4.85 -36.91
N ARG A 101 10.24 4.44 -38.09
CA ARG A 101 10.99 4.70 -39.32
C ARG A 101 10.21 5.68 -40.19
N MET A 102 10.90 6.68 -40.66
CA MET A 102 10.38 7.61 -41.64
C MET A 102 11.24 7.54 -42.90
N ASP A 103 10.62 7.73 -44.05
CA ASP A 103 11.35 7.96 -45.31
C ASP A 103 12.05 9.33 -45.28
N GLY A 104 13.05 9.52 -46.15
CA GLY A 104 13.82 10.76 -46.22
C GLY A 104 13.01 12.03 -46.54
N LEU A 105 11.76 11.89 -46.98
CA LEU A 105 10.82 12.99 -47.30
C LEU A 105 9.74 13.14 -46.21
N GLY A 106 9.71 12.26 -45.20
CA GLY A 106 8.70 12.29 -44.14
C GLY A 106 7.26 11.95 -44.56
N LEU A 107 7.08 11.40 -45.73
CA LEU A 107 5.76 11.07 -46.31
C LEU A 107 5.22 9.74 -45.80
N LEU A 108 6.10 8.81 -45.44
CA LEU A 108 5.75 7.47 -44.99
C LEU A 108 6.34 7.24 -43.58
N ARG A 109 5.49 6.79 -42.66
CA ARG A 109 5.87 6.42 -41.30
C ARG A 109 5.51 4.96 -41.06
N ARG A 110 6.47 4.15 -40.66
CA ARG A 110 6.24 2.78 -40.20
C ARG A 110 6.53 2.69 -38.70
N VAL A 111 5.56 2.19 -37.96
CA VAL A 111 5.67 1.96 -36.54
C VAL A 111 5.60 0.47 -36.24
N ARG A 112 6.52 -0.05 -35.46
CA ARG A 112 6.49 -1.42 -34.96
C ARG A 112 6.55 -1.37 -33.46
N SER A 113 5.59 -2.00 -32.77
CA SER A 113 5.58 -2.14 -31.32
C SER A 113 6.37 -3.38 -30.92
N TRP A 114 7.04 -3.27 -29.76
CA TRP A 114 7.86 -4.30 -29.16
C TRP A 114 7.46 -4.42 -27.70
N ASP A 115 7.49 -5.64 -27.19
CA ASP A 115 7.13 -5.98 -25.82
C ASP A 115 5.74 -5.47 -25.36
N GLU A 116 5.27 -5.98 -24.25
CA GLU A 116 4.07 -5.48 -23.57
C GLU A 116 4.46 -4.36 -22.61
N PRO A 117 3.51 -3.48 -22.24
CA PRO A 117 3.75 -2.47 -21.21
C PRO A 117 4.14 -3.10 -19.87
N ILE A 118 5.09 -2.50 -19.19
CA ILE A 118 5.50 -2.86 -17.85
C ILE A 118 4.73 -1.95 -16.88
N LEU A 119 4.02 -2.55 -15.92
CA LEU A 119 3.36 -1.84 -14.84
C LEU A 119 4.39 -1.49 -13.76
N VAL A 120 4.52 -0.23 -13.44
CA VAL A 120 5.36 0.26 -12.34
C VAL A 120 4.45 0.82 -11.26
N HIS A 121 4.39 0.13 -10.11
CA HIS A 121 3.63 0.58 -8.95
C HIS A 121 4.44 1.61 -8.16
N VAL A 122 3.87 2.79 -8.01
CA VAL A 122 4.44 3.85 -7.19
C VAL A 122 3.70 3.86 -5.85
N HIS A 123 4.33 3.30 -4.85
CA HIS A 123 3.79 3.16 -3.51
C HIS A 123 3.70 4.49 -2.76
N PRO A 124 2.75 4.66 -1.84
CA PRO A 124 2.75 5.76 -0.89
C PRO A 124 4.01 5.68 0.00
N PRO A 125 4.61 6.83 0.38
CA PRO A 125 5.66 6.84 1.40
C PRO A 125 5.09 6.33 2.73
N THR A 126 5.92 5.60 3.49
CA THR A 126 5.55 5.06 4.79
C THR A 126 6.63 5.31 5.82
N VAL A 127 6.25 5.44 7.07
CA VAL A 127 7.16 5.56 8.21
C VAL A 127 7.08 4.29 9.07
N ARG A 128 8.24 3.87 9.60
CA ARG A 128 8.32 2.71 10.49
C ARG A 128 8.27 3.16 11.94
N PHE A 129 7.44 2.52 12.72
CA PHE A 129 7.37 2.67 14.17
C PHE A 129 6.79 1.40 14.80
N SER A 130 7.07 1.19 16.08
CA SER A 130 6.40 0.14 16.85
C SER A 130 5.03 0.65 17.29
N PHE A 131 4.00 -0.12 17.01
CA PHE A 131 2.64 0.21 17.39
C PHE A 131 2.39 -0.34 18.80
N ASP A 132 2.63 0.46 19.82
CA ASP A 132 2.37 0.05 21.20
C ASP A 132 0.87 0.21 21.55
N ALA A 133 0.12 -0.88 21.40
CA ALA A 133 -1.28 -0.93 21.80
C ALA A 133 -1.43 -0.83 23.34
N THR A 134 -0.44 -1.27 24.09
CA THR A 134 -0.45 -1.20 25.57
C THR A 134 -0.42 0.24 26.04
N GLY A 135 0.37 1.10 25.38
CA GLY A 135 0.37 2.54 25.66
C GLY A 135 -0.95 3.23 25.31
N MET A 136 -1.67 2.76 24.28
CA MET A 136 -3.03 3.24 23.99
C MET A 136 -4.07 2.70 24.98
N GLN A 137 -3.92 1.46 25.43
CA GLN A 137 -4.83 0.79 26.36
C GLN A 137 -4.76 1.42 27.75
N MET A 138 -3.59 1.77 28.25
CA MET A 138 -3.44 2.45 29.56
C MET A 138 -4.11 3.84 29.58
N ASP A 139 -4.28 4.49 28.44
CA ASP A 139 -4.99 5.77 28.34
C ASP A 139 -6.53 5.63 28.43
N VAL A 140 -7.06 4.44 28.15
CA VAL A 140 -8.51 4.16 28.15
C VAL A 140 -8.97 3.52 29.46
N GLU A 141 -8.12 2.78 30.16
CA GLU A 141 -8.47 2.03 31.35
C GLU A 141 -8.27 2.85 32.64
N GLY A 142 -9.38 3.49 33.06
CA GLY A 142 -9.63 3.65 34.51
C GLY A 142 -10.36 2.46 35.16
N VAL A 143 -10.70 1.41 34.39
CA VAL A 143 -11.41 0.21 34.88
C VAL A 143 -10.93 -1.01 34.11
N ALA A 144 -10.18 -1.87 34.79
CA ALA A 144 -9.84 -3.20 34.27
C ALA A 144 -11.14 -4.02 34.10
N SER A 145 -11.47 -4.38 32.86
CA SER A 145 -12.55 -5.31 32.54
C SER A 145 -11.94 -6.69 32.30
N GLU A 146 -11.91 -7.53 33.34
CA GLU A 146 -11.72 -8.98 33.23
C GLU A 146 -12.95 -9.63 32.58
N LYS A 147 -13.05 -9.58 31.25
CA LYS A 147 -13.97 -10.48 30.51
C LYS A 147 -13.16 -11.22 29.47
N LEU A 148 -12.67 -12.38 29.92
CA LEU A 148 -12.12 -13.44 29.07
C LEU A 148 -13.24 -13.99 28.15
N THR A 149 -13.07 -13.83 26.85
CA THR A 149 -13.90 -14.53 25.87
C THR A 149 -13.27 -15.90 25.64
N SER A 150 -14.06 -16.95 25.80
CA SER A 150 -13.63 -18.37 25.76
C SER A 150 -13.04 -18.87 24.44
N SER A 151 -12.90 -18.01 23.44
CA SER A 151 -12.36 -18.36 22.12
C SER A 151 -10.85 -18.10 21.94
N ASP A 152 -10.20 -17.37 22.88
CA ASP A 152 -8.80 -16.93 22.73
C ASP A 152 -7.82 -17.65 23.66
N VAL A 153 -8.21 -18.81 24.18
CA VAL A 153 -7.41 -19.54 25.17
C VAL A 153 -6.74 -20.73 24.53
N SER A 154 -5.43 -20.71 24.32
CA SER A 154 -4.67 -21.88 23.89
C SER A 154 -4.12 -22.65 25.09
N PHE A 155 -4.13 -23.98 24.98
CA PHE A 155 -3.52 -24.87 25.97
C PHE A 155 -2.00 -24.63 26.01
N HIS A 156 -1.48 -24.18 27.15
CA HIS A 156 -0.06 -23.90 27.31
C HIS A 156 0.65 -25.01 28.08
N ALA A 157 0.17 -25.36 29.26
CA ALA A 157 0.82 -26.33 30.14
C ALA A 157 -0.17 -26.97 31.12
N LEU A 158 0.29 -28.03 31.79
CA LEU A 158 -0.36 -28.63 32.94
C LEU A 158 0.44 -28.23 34.17
N ARG A 159 -0.23 -27.70 35.20
CA ARG A 159 0.38 -27.43 36.50
C ARG A 159 -0.44 -28.01 37.66
N ASP A 160 0.16 -28.07 38.79
CA ASP A 160 -0.56 -28.47 40.01
C ASP A 160 -1.66 -27.47 40.35
N TYR A 161 -2.78 -27.96 40.85
CA TYR A 161 -3.90 -27.18 41.33
C TYR A 161 -3.49 -26.38 42.58
N GLU A 162 -3.80 -25.10 42.60
CA GLU A 162 -3.69 -24.23 43.74
C GLU A 162 -5.08 -23.83 44.29
N PRO A 163 -5.27 -23.66 45.62
CA PRO A 163 -6.51 -23.18 46.17
C PRO A 163 -6.94 -21.84 45.55
N GLY A 164 -8.08 -21.84 44.86
CA GLY A 164 -8.59 -20.69 44.12
C GLY A 164 -8.73 -20.92 42.62
N ASP A 165 -8.10 -21.98 42.08
CA ASP A 165 -8.22 -22.32 40.68
C ASP A 165 -9.62 -22.81 40.33
N ASP A 166 -10.09 -22.49 39.09
CA ASP A 166 -11.37 -22.97 38.58
C ASP A 166 -11.33 -24.50 38.38
N ARG A 167 -12.21 -25.21 39.10
CA ARG A 167 -12.34 -26.67 38.98
C ARG A 167 -12.72 -27.17 37.58
N ARG A 168 -13.26 -26.30 36.73
CA ARG A 168 -13.57 -26.61 35.33
C ARG A 168 -12.32 -26.75 34.50
N ALA A 169 -11.20 -26.15 34.93
CA ALA A 169 -9.92 -26.27 34.25
C ALA A 169 -9.14 -27.56 34.64
N VAL A 170 -9.65 -28.40 35.52
CA VAL A 170 -8.98 -29.65 35.92
C VAL A 170 -8.86 -30.59 34.74
N HIS A 171 -7.62 -31.06 34.50
CA HIS A 171 -7.33 -32.07 33.49
C HIS A 171 -7.44 -33.47 34.08
N TRP A 172 -8.65 -34.04 34.06
CA TRP A 172 -8.98 -35.32 34.70
C TRP A 172 -8.07 -36.48 34.29
N PRO A 173 -7.66 -36.64 33.01
CA PRO A 173 -6.76 -37.75 32.64
C PRO A 173 -5.39 -37.69 33.32
N SER A 174 -4.81 -36.49 33.46
CA SER A 174 -3.52 -36.31 34.16
C SER A 174 -3.67 -36.42 35.67
N THR A 175 -4.77 -35.88 36.23
CA THR A 175 -5.13 -36.04 37.63
C THR A 175 -5.23 -37.52 38.04
N ALA A 176 -5.93 -38.33 37.24
CA ALA A 176 -6.08 -39.76 37.50
C ALA A 176 -4.76 -40.52 37.40
N ARG A 177 -3.82 -40.10 36.55
CA ARG A 177 -2.50 -40.72 36.38
C ARG A 177 -1.53 -40.36 37.48
N LEU A 178 -1.58 -39.10 37.92
CA LEU A 178 -0.58 -38.54 38.87
C LEU A 178 -1.06 -38.55 40.32
N GLY A 179 -2.34 -38.87 40.59
CA GLY A 179 -2.92 -38.92 41.94
C GLY A 179 -3.05 -37.56 42.65
N ARG A 180 -2.85 -36.46 41.93
CA ARG A 180 -2.97 -35.08 42.42
C ARG A 180 -3.72 -34.24 41.40
N LEU A 181 -4.44 -33.21 41.83
CA LEU A 181 -5.20 -32.35 40.97
C LEU A 181 -4.27 -31.56 40.02
N ILE A 182 -4.49 -31.72 38.74
CA ILE A 182 -3.76 -31.02 37.69
C ILE A 182 -4.74 -30.12 36.94
N VAL A 183 -4.39 -28.86 36.78
CA VAL A 183 -5.16 -27.88 36.04
C VAL A 183 -4.49 -27.55 34.71
N ARG A 184 -5.31 -27.27 33.70
CA ARG A 184 -4.85 -26.74 32.43
C ARG A 184 -4.50 -25.26 32.65
N GLN A 185 -3.27 -24.91 32.42
CA GLN A 185 -2.86 -23.53 32.30
C GLN A 185 -3.06 -23.12 30.86
N PHE A 186 -3.90 -22.13 30.68
CA PHE A 186 -4.16 -21.55 29.38
C PHE A 186 -3.34 -20.28 29.26
N GLU A 187 -2.69 -20.11 28.14
CA GLU A 187 -2.06 -18.84 27.78
C GLU A 187 -3.05 -18.08 26.89
N GLU A 188 -3.33 -16.85 27.26
CA GLU A 188 -4.08 -15.95 26.40
C GLU A 188 -3.25 -15.66 25.15
N THR A 189 -3.52 -16.37 24.09
CA THR A 189 -3.02 -15.99 22.78
C THR A 189 -3.90 -14.84 22.28
N HIS A 190 -3.65 -13.64 22.77
CA HIS A 190 -4.22 -12.44 22.18
C HIS A 190 -3.68 -12.29 20.76
N ARG A 191 -4.32 -12.94 19.80
CA ARG A 191 -4.21 -12.52 18.42
C ARG A 191 -4.89 -11.17 18.29
N SER A 192 -4.19 -10.11 18.68
CA SER A 192 -4.75 -8.78 18.57
C SER A 192 -4.96 -8.46 17.08
N HIS A 193 -6.21 -8.17 16.72
CA HIS A 193 -6.57 -7.79 15.37
C HIS A 193 -6.61 -6.27 15.28
N HIS A 194 -5.75 -5.70 14.45
CA HIS A 194 -5.72 -4.27 14.16
C HIS A 194 -6.50 -3.98 12.88
N MET A 195 -7.58 -3.25 12.98
CA MET A 195 -8.34 -2.77 11.83
C MET A 195 -8.00 -1.32 11.53
N VAL A 196 -7.64 -1.03 10.30
CA VAL A 196 -7.40 0.33 9.79
C VAL A 196 -8.51 0.69 8.81
N LEU A 197 -9.22 1.77 9.08
CA LEU A 197 -10.27 2.30 8.21
C LEU A 197 -9.85 3.66 7.67
N LEU A 198 -9.86 3.83 6.36
CA LEU A 198 -9.52 5.08 5.70
C LEU A 198 -10.77 5.70 5.07
N ASP A 199 -11.11 6.90 5.50
CA ASP A 199 -12.12 7.72 4.83
C ASP A 199 -11.61 8.15 3.46
N THR A 200 -12.30 7.74 2.41
CA THR A 200 -11.95 8.07 1.02
C THR A 200 -12.98 8.98 0.36
N ARG A 201 -13.90 9.60 1.11
CA ARG A 201 -14.92 10.49 0.55
C ARG A 201 -14.28 11.64 -0.22
N MET A 202 -14.70 11.83 -1.46
CA MET A 202 -14.12 12.82 -2.37
C MET A 202 -14.25 14.27 -1.87
N ASP A 203 -15.35 14.59 -1.23
CA ASP A 203 -15.69 15.91 -0.68
C ASP A 203 -14.93 16.23 0.62
N ALA A 204 -14.38 15.22 1.27
CA ALA A 204 -13.64 15.37 2.52
C ALA A 204 -12.17 15.78 2.33
N TRP A 205 -11.60 15.62 1.15
CA TRP A 205 -10.18 15.72 0.93
C TRP A 205 -9.77 16.69 -0.17
N ASP A 206 -8.76 17.50 0.09
CA ASP A 206 -7.91 18.01 -0.98
C ASP A 206 -6.90 16.94 -1.41
N ARG A 207 -6.33 17.12 -2.60
CA ARG A 207 -5.45 16.14 -3.20
C ARG A 207 -4.19 15.85 -2.38
N ARG A 208 -3.64 16.82 -1.66
CA ARG A 208 -2.40 16.67 -0.89
C ARG A 208 -2.65 15.97 0.43
N SER A 209 -3.68 16.37 1.14
CA SER A 209 -4.08 15.75 2.41
C SER A 209 -4.52 14.30 2.21
N PHE A 210 -5.16 13.96 1.09
CA PHE A 210 -5.50 12.59 0.75
C PHE A 210 -4.25 11.71 0.57
N GLU A 211 -3.22 12.17 -0.15
CA GLU A 211 -1.96 11.42 -0.28
C GLU A 211 -1.29 11.19 1.09
N THR A 212 -1.35 12.16 1.99
CA THR A 212 -0.87 12.01 3.37
C THR A 212 -1.71 10.99 4.14
N ALA A 213 -3.03 11.01 4.00
CA ALA A 213 -3.92 10.08 4.67
C ALA A 213 -3.67 8.62 4.24
N VAL A 214 -3.46 8.38 2.95
CA VAL A 214 -3.10 7.07 2.43
C VAL A 214 -1.77 6.59 3.03
N SER A 215 -0.78 7.49 3.11
CA SER A 215 0.54 7.21 3.69
C SER A 215 0.45 6.90 5.19
N VAL A 216 -0.38 7.63 5.92
CA VAL A 216 -0.68 7.39 7.35
C VAL A 216 -1.34 6.02 7.53
N ALA A 217 -2.40 5.72 6.76
CA ALA A 217 -3.11 4.45 6.85
C ALA A 217 -2.21 3.26 6.49
N ALA A 218 -1.39 3.38 5.44
CA ALA A 218 -0.40 2.38 5.06
C ALA A 218 0.62 2.13 6.19
N SER A 219 1.12 3.19 6.82
CA SER A 219 2.11 3.11 7.91
C SER A 219 1.53 2.43 9.15
N LEU A 220 0.27 2.73 9.51
CA LEU A 220 -0.44 2.07 10.61
C LEU A 220 -0.63 0.57 10.36
N ALA A 221 -1.03 0.20 9.15
CA ALA A 221 -1.22 -1.19 8.78
C ALA A 221 0.10 -1.98 8.76
N ILE A 222 1.19 -1.39 8.25
CA ILE A 222 2.52 -2.00 8.27
C ILE A 222 3.02 -2.17 9.71
N ALA A 223 2.88 -1.15 10.55
CA ALA A 223 3.28 -1.21 11.97
C ALA A 223 2.51 -2.31 12.71
N GLY A 224 1.20 -2.42 12.48
CA GLY A 224 0.38 -3.49 13.04
C GLY A 224 0.84 -4.89 12.63
N SER A 225 1.23 -5.07 11.35
CA SER A 225 1.70 -6.37 10.83
C SER A 225 3.03 -6.82 11.45
N GLY A 226 3.88 -5.89 11.87
CA GLY A 226 5.21 -6.18 12.45
C GLY A 226 5.17 -6.83 13.83
N GLU A 227 4.05 -6.79 14.52
CA GLU A 227 3.89 -7.27 15.91
C GLU A 227 3.11 -8.60 16.03
N ALA A 228 3.18 -9.44 14.99
CA ALA A 228 2.44 -10.73 14.91
C ALA A 228 0.92 -10.59 15.07
N ARG A 229 0.38 -9.41 14.78
CA ARG A 229 -1.05 -9.14 14.78
C ARG A 229 -1.68 -9.44 13.42
N THR A 230 -2.95 -9.82 13.43
CA THR A 230 -3.74 -9.82 12.21
C THR A 230 -4.10 -8.36 11.88
N VAL A 231 -3.84 -7.96 10.64
CA VAL A 231 -4.22 -6.62 10.18
C VAL A 231 -5.30 -6.73 9.12
N SER A 232 -6.31 -5.89 9.19
CA SER A 232 -7.26 -5.65 8.11
C SER A 232 -7.35 -4.17 7.80
N MET A 233 -7.55 -3.85 6.54
CA MET A 233 -7.72 -2.48 6.09
C MET A 233 -8.92 -2.38 5.13
N HIS A 234 -9.74 -1.36 5.32
CA HIS A 234 -10.88 -1.07 4.45
C HIS A 234 -10.94 0.41 4.11
N THR A 235 -11.36 0.70 2.90
CA THR A 235 -11.68 2.05 2.42
C THR A 235 -13.20 2.24 2.38
N ALA A 236 -13.68 3.32 1.78
CA ALA A 236 -15.11 3.48 1.56
C ALA A 236 -15.70 2.41 0.63
N ASP A 237 -14.90 1.81 -0.24
CA ASP A 237 -15.38 0.94 -1.30
C ASP A 237 -15.08 -0.54 -1.09
N GLU A 238 -13.89 -0.88 -0.57
CA GLU A 238 -13.40 -2.25 -0.57
C GLU A 238 -12.41 -2.58 0.57
N TRP A 239 -12.24 -3.88 0.82
CA TRP A 239 -11.18 -4.41 1.63
C TRP A 239 -9.86 -4.38 0.87
N ILE A 240 -8.84 -3.78 1.46
CA ILE A 240 -7.48 -3.77 0.91
C ILE A 240 -6.79 -5.09 1.29
N PRO A 241 -6.09 -5.76 0.36
CA PRO A 241 -5.36 -6.98 0.65
C PRO A 241 -4.22 -6.72 1.63
N THR A 242 -4.25 -7.37 2.79
CA THR A 242 -3.26 -7.21 3.87
C THR A 242 -2.41 -8.44 4.11
N GLY A 243 -2.51 -9.46 3.26
CA GLY A 243 -1.75 -10.71 3.38
C GLY A 243 -0.23 -10.52 3.32
N THR A 244 0.23 -9.55 2.54
CA THR A 244 1.63 -9.09 2.53
C THR A 244 1.68 -7.57 2.45
N PRO A 245 2.70 -6.92 3.06
CA PRO A 245 2.89 -5.47 2.93
C PRO A 245 2.97 -5.00 1.48
N MET A 246 3.55 -5.83 0.60
CA MET A 246 3.71 -5.51 -0.81
C MET A 246 2.37 -5.46 -1.54
N ALA A 247 1.52 -6.49 -1.38
CA ALA A 247 0.19 -6.52 -1.99
C ALA A 247 -0.69 -5.37 -1.51
N MET A 248 -0.58 -5.00 -0.24
CA MET A 248 -1.28 -3.85 0.33
C MET A 248 -0.82 -2.53 -0.32
N LEU A 249 0.49 -2.33 -0.46
CA LEU A 249 1.04 -1.11 -1.07
C LEU A 249 0.73 -1.03 -2.57
N ASP A 250 0.70 -2.17 -3.28
CA ASP A 250 0.27 -2.23 -4.68
C ASP A 250 -1.20 -1.77 -4.80
N ALA A 251 -2.11 -2.30 -3.99
CA ALA A 251 -3.51 -1.87 -3.97
C ALA A 251 -3.68 -0.39 -3.61
N LEU A 252 -2.94 0.07 -2.59
CA LEU A 252 -2.96 1.49 -2.20
C LEU A 252 -2.39 2.41 -3.28
N SER A 253 -1.53 1.92 -4.17
CA SER A 253 -1.04 2.72 -5.29
C SER A 253 -2.13 3.04 -6.31
N GLU A 254 -3.13 2.18 -6.46
CA GLU A 254 -4.24 2.34 -7.42
C GLU A 254 -5.44 3.10 -6.84
N MET A 255 -5.53 3.18 -5.51
CA MET A 255 -6.69 3.71 -4.81
C MET A 255 -6.95 5.19 -5.13
N GLU A 256 -8.20 5.53 -5.35
CA GLU A 256 -8.70 6.89 -5.55
C GLU A 256 -9.74 7.27 -4.48
N THR A 257 -10.20 8.52 -4.50
CA THR A 257 -11.30 8.98 -3.65
C THR A 257 -12.62 8.38 -4.10
N SER A 258 -13.54 8.18 -3.16
CA SER A 258 -14.86 7.58 -3.35
C SER A 258 -15.97 8.62 -3.36
N THR A 259 -17.03 8.33 -4.09
CA THR A 259 -18.27 9.13 -4.07
C THR A 259 -19.27 8.69 -2.99
N ARG A 260 -18.95 7.66 -2.20
CA ARG A 260 -19.85 7.15 -1.14
C ARG A 260 -19.87 8.10 0.06
N PRO A 261 -21.05 8.64 0.45
CA PRO A 261 -21.13 9.67 1.48
C PRO A 261 -21.14 9.15 2.92
N ASP A 262 -21.57 7.90 3.17
CA ASP A 262 -21.80 7.37 4.53
C ASP A 262 -20.59 6.59 5.04
N PHE A 263 -19.59 7.29 5.54
CA PHE A 263 -18.43 6.66 6.15
C PHE A 263 -18.75 6.00 7.51
N ALA A 264 -19.63 6.57 8.32
CA ALA A 264 -20.03 5.99 9.60
C ALA A 264 -20.75 4.63 9.43
N GLY A 265 -21.59 4.50 8.39
CA GLY A 265 -22.20 3.23 8.02
C GLY A 265 -21.16 2.18 7.58
N ILE A 266 -20.11 2.62 6.88
CA ILE A 266 -18.99 1.75 6.48
C ILE A 266 -18.24 1.25 7.72
N VAL A 267 -17.87 2.14 8.66
CA VAL A 267 -17.22 1.78 9.93
C VAL A 267 -18.03 0.71 10.68
N ARG A 268 -19.34 0.94 10.82
CA ARG A 268 -20.24 -0.02 11.50
C ARG A 268 -20.25 -1.39 10.80
N ARG A 269 -20.38 -1.40 9.47
CA ARG A 269 -20.39 -2.62 8.68
C ARG A 269 -19.09 -3.40 8.81
N CYS A 270 -17.93 -2.75 8.68
CA CYS A 270 -16.63 -3.39 8.80
C CYS A 270 -16.40 -4.03 10.15
N ILE A 271 -16.82 -3.37 11.24
CA ILE A 271 -16.75 -3.92 12.60
C ILE A 271 -17.65 -5.17 12.74
N MET A 272 -18.81 -5.17 12.12
CA MET A 272 -19.74 -6.31 12.17
C MET A 272 -19.25 -7.50 11.32
N GLU A 273 -18.64 -7.23 10.16
CA GLU A 273 -18.11 -8.26 9.24
C GLU A 273 -16.85 -8.95 9.79
N ARG A 274 -16.02 -8.23 10.55
CA ARG A 274 -14.76 -8.74 11.09
C ARG A 274 -14.79 -8.73 12.62
N GLY A 275 -15.19 -9.83 13.22
CA GLY A 275 -15.15 -10.00 14.68
C GLY A 275 -13.71 -10.08 15.23
N GLY A 276 -13.56 -9.94 16.55
CA GLY A 276 -12.28 -10.12 17.25
C GLY A 276 -11.28 -8.95 17.05
N ILE A 277 -11.78 -7.75 16.76
CA ILE A 277 -10.96 -6.53 16.65
C ILE A 277 -10.52 -6.12 18.04
N SER A 278 -9.21 -5.89 18.25
CA SER A 278 -8.66 -5.37 19.51
C SER A 278 -8.27 -3.90 19.37
N VAL A 279 -7.89 -3.48 18.18
CA VAL A 279 -7.46 -2.10 17.88
C VAL A 279 -8.14 -1.62 16.60
N LEU A 280 -8.70 -0.42 16.66
CA LEU A 280 -9.31 0.26 15.52
C LEU A 280 -8.65 1.62 15.30
N SER A 281 -8.04 1.81 14.14
CA SER A 281 -7.52 3.09 13.68
C SER A 281 -8.37 3.63 12.54
N ILE A 282 -8.96 4.81 12.72
CA ILE A 282 -9.82 5.48 11.73
C ILE A 282 -9.08 6.72 11.24
N VAL A 283 -8.74 6.75 9.95
CA VAL A 283 -8.05 7.88 9.33
C VAL A 283 -9.06 8.75 8.59
N VAL A 284 -9.17 10.01 8.98
CA VAL A 284 -10.15 10.99 8.47
C VAL A 284 -9.51 12.32 8.14
N SER A 285 -10.23 13.16 7.42
CA SER A 285 -9.79 14.51 7.05
C SER A 285 -10.01 15.52 8.18
N GLU A 286 -9.45 16.71 8.01
CA GLU A 286 -9.66 17.84 8.92
C GLU A 286 -11.10 18.38 8.95
N SER A 287 -11.94 17.99 7.97
CA SER A 287 -13.36 18.36 7.92
C SER A 287 -14.19 17.67 9.01
N VAL A 288 -13.70 16.53 9.53
CA VAL A 288 -14.32 15.80 10.63
C VAL A 288 -14.03 16.54 11.94
N ASP A 289 -15.05 17.09 12.58
CA ASP A 289 -14.91 17.76 13.86
C ASP A 289 -14.76 16.79 15.05
N ASP A 290 -14.65 17.33 16.25
CA ASP A 290 -14.45 16.53 17.45
C ASP A 290 -15.67 15.68 17.81
N GLU A 291 -16.85 16.17 17.54
CA GLU A 291 -18.11 15.49 17.83
C GLU A 291 -18.31 14.32 16.85
N GLU A 292 -18.05 14.54 15.58
CA GLU A 292 -18.10 13.48 14.57
C GLU A 292 -17.01 12.41 14.81
N ALA A 293 -15.79 12.83 15.16
CA ALA A 293 -14.72 11.90 15.54
C ALA A 293 -15.09 11.04 16.76
N ALA A 294 -15.70 11.65 17.78
CA ALA A 294 -16.19 10.91 18.95
C ALA A 294 -17.35 9.97 18.58
N ARG A 295 -18.26 10.38 17.68
CA ARG A 295 -19.33 9.51 17.16
C ARG A 295 -18.76 8.29 16.44
N LEU A 296 -17.75 8.47 15.59
CA LEU A 296 -17.07 7.38 14.90
C LEU A 296 -16.40 6.41 15.89
N ALA A 297 -15.73 6.93 16.92
CA ALA A 297 -15.12 6.11 17.96
C ALA A 297 -16.15 5.30 18.77
N ASN A 298 -17.33 5.86 19.01
CA ASN A 298 -18.40 5.21 19.77
C ASN A 298 -19.08 4.06 19.01
N ILE A 299 -18.84 3.89 17.70
CA ILE A 299 -19.34 2.75 16.92
C ILE A 299 -18.65 1.45 17.36
N ALA A 300 -17.40 1.54 17.81
CA ALA A 300 -16.62 0.37 18.21
C ALA A 300 -17.13 -0.26 19.52
N PRO A 301 -17.00 -1.58 19.70
CA PRO A 301 -17.25 -2.26 20.98
C PRO A 301 -16.40 -1.69 22.13
N VAL A 302 -16.83 -1.94 23.39
CA VAL A 302 -16.19 -1.32 24.60
C VAL A 302 -14.75 -1.77 24.82
N ASP A 303 -14.47 -2.99 24.42
CA ASP A 303 -13.17 -3.68 24.54
C ASP A 303 -12.16 -3.33 23.44
N VAL A 304 -12.57 -2.53 22.44
CA VAL A 304 -11.71 -2.11 21.34
C VAL A 304 -11.01 -0.80 21.65
N VAL A 305 -9.69 -0.77 21.51
CA VAL A 305 -8.89 0.45 21.59
C VAL A 305 -9.05 1.26 20.30
N VAL A 306 -9.60 2.47 20.40
CA VAL A 306 -9.91 3.29 19.23
C VAL A 306 -9.01 4.51 19.12
N SER A 307 -8.46 4.74 17.93
CA SER A 307 -7.79 5.99 17.57
C SER A 307 -8.41 6.59 16.32
N VAL A 308 -8.84 7.84 16.38
CA VAL A 308 -9.26 8.62 15.23
C VAL A 308 -8.13 9.57 14.86
N ILE A 309 -7.50 9.31 13.71
CA ILE A 309 -6.37 10.09 13.21
C ILE A 309 -6.89 11.06 12.16
N ARG A 310 -6.87 12.35 12.50
CA ARG A 310 -7.22 13.43 11.57
C ARG A 310 -5.95 13.92 10.88
N VAL A 311 -5.95 13.92 9.56
CA VAL A 311 -4.88 14.54 8.77
C VAL A 311 -5.17 16.04 8.66
N VAL A 312 -4.31 16.87 9.28
CA VAL A 312 -4.52 18.33 9.46
C VAL A 312 -3.31 19.13 8.96
N PRO A 313 -3.04 19.20 7.66
CA PRO A 313 -1.86 19.86 7.13
C PRO A 313 -1.73 21.31 7.62
N GLY A 314 -0.53 21.69 8.07
CA GLY A 314 -0.26 23.07 8.51
C GLY A 314 -0.78 23.44 9.89
N ARG A 315 -1.46 22.54 10.61
CA ARG A 315 -1.87 22.74 12.00
C ARG A 315 -0.84 22.16 12.98
N ALA A 316 -1.00 22.48 14.26
CA ALA A 316 -0.18 21.87 15.32
C ALA A 316 -0.61 20.42 15.55
N ARG A 317 0.39 19.56 15.79
CA ARG A 317 0.13 18.21 16.27
C ARG A 317 -0.57 18.24 17.62
N ARG A 318 -1.61 17.42 17.78
CA ARG A 318 -2.38 17.36 19.01
C ARG A 318 -2.85 15.94 19.25
N ARG A 319 -2.84 15.52 20.51
CA ARG A 319 -3.47 14.28 20.96
C ARG A 319 -4.44 14.60 22.08
N ARG A 320 -5.64 14.05 22.00
CA ARG A 320 -6.70 14.35 22.95
C ARG A 320 -7.50 13.10 23.25
N LYS A 321 -7.64 12.82 24.56
CA LYS A 321 -8.46 11.73 25.06
C LYS A 321 -9.95 12.10 24.89
N ILE A 322 -10.75 11.13 24.46
CA ILE A 322 -12.21 11.20 24.42
C ILE A 322 -12.79 10.04 25.24
N THR A 323 -14.09 10.01 25.41
CA THR A 323 -14.78 8.97 26.21
C THR A 323 -14.40 7.55 25.75
N ARG A 324 -14.19 7.35 24.45
CA ARG A 324 -13.83 6.08 23.85
C ARG A 324 -12.66 6.25 22.89
N GLY A 325 -11.43 6.19 23.43
CA GLY A 325 -10.24 6.28 22.62
C GLY A 325 -9.57 7.64 22.59
N VAL A 326 -8.88 7.93 21.51
CA VAL A 326 -8.10 9.16 21.32
C VAL A 326 -8.36 9.79 19.97
N ILE A 327 -8.37 11.12 19.90
CA ILE A 327 -8.28 11.89 18.66
C ILE A 327 -6.84 12.36 18.51
N ILE A 328 -6.27 12.13 17.33
CA ILE A 328 -4.90 12.46 16.98
C ILE A 328 -4.92 13.40 15.77
N ASP A 329 -4.50 14.63 15.96
CA ASP A 329 -4.29 15.59 14.87
C ASP A 329 -2.86 15.40 14.33
N CYS A 330 -2.75 14.87 13.10
CA CYS A 330 -1.52 14.51 12.44
C CYS A 330 -1.25 15.47 11.27
N PRO A 331 -0.34 16.45 11.42
CA PRO A 331 -0.05 17.42 10.36
C PRO A 331 0.74 16.84 9.20
N SER A 332 1.63 15.90 9.47
CA SER A 332 2.50 15.28 8.48
C SER A 332 2.74 13.80 8.78
N LEU A 333 3.21 13.06 7.78
CA LEU A 333 3.55 11.65 7.95
C LEU A 333 4.67 11.43 8.98
N GLU A 334 5.63 12.34 9.04
CA GLU A 334 6.78 12.30 9.94
C GLU A 334 6.39 12.46 11.41
N ASP A 335 5.26 13.11 11.68
CA ASP A 335 4.73 13.28 13.05
C ASP A 335 4.05 12.02 13.58
N LEU A 336 3.60 11.13 12.70
CA LEU A 336 2.81 9.94 13.06
C LEU A 336 3.49 9.06 14.12
N PRO A 337 4.79 8.68 14.02
CA PRO A 337 5.42 7.82 15.01
C PRO A 337 5.33 8.37 16.42
N MET A 338 5.60 9.66 16.59
CA MET A 338 5.58 10.33 17.88
C MET A 338 4.16 10.44 18.47
N LEU A 339 3.17 10.63 17.60
CA LEU A 339 1.77 10.77 18.01
C LEU A 339 1.13 9.45 18.43
N VAL A 340 1.58 8.35 17.83
CA VAL A 340 1.04 7.00 18.09
C VAL A 340 1.81 6.30 19.20
N SER A 341 3.16 6.46 19.28
CA SER A 341 4.01 5.78 20.27
C SER A 341 4.01 6.42 21.67
N ARG A 342 3.50 7.63 21.84
CA ARG A 342 3.37 8.25 23.15
C ARG A 342 2.17 7.67 23.93
N GLY A 343 2.40 6.53 24.59
CA GLY A 343 1.75 6.24 25.86
C GLY A 343 2.27 7.26 26.87
N VAL A 344 1.34 8.05 27.38
CA VAL A 344 1.45 8.86 28.62
C VAL A 344 2.85 9.28 29.07
N ASN A 345 3.23 10.51 28.79
CA ASN A 345 3.91 11.44 29.68
C ASN A 345 3.96 12.83 29.00
N ALA A 346 2.92 13.60 29.14
CA ALA A 346 2.94 15.05 29.14
C ALA A 346 1.69 15.55 29.88
#